data_98d6b3ff2fcdd3c49d9d17aef3bbe13e
#
_entry.id   98d6b3ff2fcdd3c49d9d17aef3bbe13e
#
_cell.length_a   1.000
_cell.length_b   1.000
_cell.length_c   1.000
_cell.angle_alpha   90.00
_cell.angle_beta   90.00
_cell.angle_gamma   90.00
#
_symmetry.space_group_name_H-M   'P 1'
#
loop_
_entity.id
_entity.type
_entity.pdbx_description
1 polymer ?
#
loop_
_entity_poly.entity_id
_entity_poly.type
_entity_poly.pdbx_seq_one_letter_code
_entity_poly.pdbx_strand_id
1 'polypeptide(L)'
;SGQISRQFVTVGNLIMADATLLTRLVSLDPLYGYFDVDERAYLKYSRLWRNGQRAGPREVHIPLDLSLTDETGFPHQGRLDFIDNRLDPNTGTMTGRAIFPNPDLTLIPGLFARVRLPGSSQYEALMLPDEAIGTDQTQRFAFVVNDRHTVEYRKVALGPIIDGLRVIRDGLK
;
A
#
# COMPACT_ATOMS: atom_id res chain seq x y z
N SER A 1 0.04 16.37 20.67
CA SER A 1 1.07 17.40 20.60
C SER A 1 1.05 18.06 19.23
N GLY A 2 1.46 19.34 19.16
CA GLY A 2 1.48 20.08 17.92
C GLY A 2 2.68 21.01 17.83
N GLN A 3 3.06 21.36 16.60
CA GLN A 3 4.14 22.30 16.34
C GLN A 3 3.55 23.61 15.81
N ILE A 4 4.03 24.73 16.38
CA ILE A 4 3.66 26.07 15.94
C ILE A 4 4.63 26.51 14.82
N SER A 5 4.09 27.12 13.77
CA SER A 5 4.88 27.69 12.68
C SER A 5 5.36 29.10 13.02
N ARG A 6 5.99 29.77 12.06
CA ARG A 6 6.40 31.17 12.21
C ARG A 6 5.21 32.08 12.46
N GLN A 7 5.44 33.20 13.12
CA GLN A 7 4.47 34.28 13.23
C GLN A 7 4.32 34.97 11.85
N PHE A 8 3.08 35.32 11.50
CA PHE A 8 2.79 36.08 10.28
C PHE A 8 2.58 37.57 10.52
N VAL A 9 2.45 37.97 11.79
CA VAL A 9 2.23 39.34 12.22
C VAL A 9 3.28 39.72 13.26
N THR A 10 3.73 40.98 13.21
CA THR A 10 4.70 41.55 14.13
C THR A 10 4.08 42.66 14.95
N VAL A 11 4.78 43.08 16.00
CA VAL A 11 4.34 44.20 16.85
C VAL A 11 4.20 45.45 16.00
N GLY A 12 3.07 46.13 16.13
CA GLY A 12 2.72 47.32 15.34
C GLY A 12 1.77 47.04 14.16
N ASN A 13 1.50 45.80 13.81
CA ASN A 13 0.53 45.47 12.78
C ASN A 13 -0.90 45.54 13.34
N LEU A 14 -1.81 46.05 12.55
CA LEU A 14 -3.24 46.02 12.85
C LEU A 14 -3.76 44.59 12.67
N ILE A 15 -4.42 44.05 13.69
CA ILE A 15 -5.03 42.72 13.69
C ILE A 15 -6.55 42.89 13.66
N MET A 16 -7.20 42.24 12.71
CA MET A 16 -8.66 42.16 12.66
C MET A 16 -9.11 40.77 13.15
N ALA A 17 -10.10 40.77 14.05
CA ALA A 17 -10.68 39.52 14.53
C ALA A 17 -11.22 38.71 13.36
N ASP A 18 -11.02 37.37 13.41
CA ASP A 18 -11.49 36.38 12.43
C ASP A 18 -10.95 36.53 10.99
N ALA A 19 -10.12 37.56 10.73
CA ALA A 19 -9.53 37.77 9.40
C ALA A 19 -8.02 37.67 9.34
N THR A 20 -7.29 37.96 10.43
CA THR A 20 -5.85 37.99 10.43
C THR A 20 -5.26 36.64 10.91
N LEU A 21 -4.56 35.94 10.02
CA LEU A 21 -3.85 34.70 10.38
C LEU A 21 -2.59 35.04 11.18
N LEU A 22 -2.53 34.67 12.46
CA LEU A 22 -1.41 34.93 13.34
C LEU A 22 -0.27 33.92 13.16
N THR A 23 -0.60 32.65 13.12
CA THR A 23 0.33 31.52 12.94
C THR A 23 -0.44 30.29 12.53
N ARG A 24 0.28 29.21 12.20
CA ARG A 24 -0.31 27.88 11.95
C ARG A 24 0.13 26.92 13.03
N LEU A 25 -0.80 26.13 13.54
CA LEU A 25 -0.55 25.03 14.44
C LEU A 25 -0.85 23.73 13.72
N VAL A 26 0.10 22.80 13.69
CA VAL A 26 -0.03 21.50 13.02
C VAL A 26 0.14 20.40 14.04
N SER A 27 -0.76 19.42 14.03
CA SER A 27 -0.54 18.17 14.80
C SER A 27 0.47 17.31 14.06
N LEU A 28 1.44 16.75 14.80
CA LEU A 28 2.50 15.92 14.25
C LEU A 28 2.35 14.43 14.60
N ASP A 29 1.51 14.11 15.58
CA ASP A 29 1.26 12.72 15.96
C ASP A 29 -0.21 12.58 16.44
N PRO A 30 -0.99 11.70 15.81
CA PRO A 30 -0.68 10.99 14.57
C PRO A 30 -0.69 11.89 13.34
N LEU A 31 -0.08 11.41 12.24
CA LEU A 31 -0.13 12.06 10.93
C LEU A 31 -1.10 11.35 9.98
N TYR A 32 -1.68 12.14 9.09
CA TYR A 32 -2.50 11.64 8.00
C TYR A 32 -1.71 11.62 6.69
N GLY A 33 -1.64 10.45 6.07
CA GLY A 33 -1.12 10.29 4.72
C GLY A 33 -2.28 10.22 3.72
N TYR A 34 -2.29 11.12 2.74
CA TYR A 34 -3.24 11.09 1.63
C TYR A 34 -2.59 10.47 0.41
N PHE A 35 -3.30 9.59 -0.27
CA PHE A 35 -2.81 8.91 -1.47
C PHE A 35 -3.96 8.68 -2.44
N ASP A 36 -3.62 8.61 -3.72
CA ASP A 36 -4.61 8.38 -4.76
C ASP A 36 -4.59 6.93 -5.20
N VAL A 37 -5.77 6.37 -5.34
CA VAL A 37 -6.01 5.00 -5.79
C VAL A 37 -6.66 5.07 -7.17
N ASP A 38 -6.05 4.45 -8.17
CA ASP A 38 -6.63 4.39 -9.50
C ASP A 38 -7.89 3.51 -9.54
N GLU A 39 -8.76 3.77 -10.51
CA GLU A 39 -10.02 3.05 -10.68
C GLU A 39 -9.84 1.53 -10.76
N ARG A 40 -8.80 1.05 -11.45
CA ARG A 40 -8.54 -0.39 -11.63
C ARG A 40 -8.20 -1.05 -10.31
N ALA A 41 -7.33 -0.40 -9.52
CA ALA A 41 -6.99 -0.87 -8.18
C ALA A 41 -8.22 -0.88 -7.28
N TYR A 42 -9.01 0.19 -7.28
CA TYR A 42 -10.25 0.26 -6.51
C TYR A 42 -11.23 -0.87 -6.90
N LEU A 43 -11.47 -1.10 -8.16
CA LEU A 43 -12.35 -2.16 -8.64
C LEU A 43 -11.86 -3.56 -8.24
N LYS A 44 -10.53 -3.79 -8.31
CA LYS A 44 -9.92 -5.04 -7.85
C LYS A 44 -10.21 -5.26 -6.35
N TYR A 45 -9.91 -4.27 -5.51
CA TYR A 45 -10.16 -4.36 -4.07
C TYR A 45 -11.65 -4.49 -3.74
N SER A 46 -12.51 -3.74 -4.42
CA SER A 46 -13.96 -3.81 -4.26
C SER A 46 -14.52 -5.20 -4.55
N ARG A 47 -13.99 -5.90 -5.56
CA ARG A 47 -14.36 -7.30 -5.85
C ARG A 47 -13.91 -8.26 -4.74
N LEU A 48 -12.69 -8.10 -4.23
CA LEU A 48 -12.18 -8.92 -3.12
C LEU A 48 -13.02 -8.73 -1.85
N TRP A 49 -13.47 -7.52 -1.56
CA TRP A 49 -14.36 -7.22 -0.44
C TRP A 49 -15.73 -7.87 -0.60
N ARG A 50 -16.35 -7.73 -1.77
CA ARG A 50 -17.69 -8.34 -2.04
C ARG A 50 -17.67 -9.85 -1.99
N ASN A 51 -16.56 -10.47 -2.37
CA ASN A 51 -16.42 -11.93 -2.35
C ASN A 51 -16.06 -12.47 -0.96
N GLY A 52 -16.01 -11.64 0.08
CA GLY A 52 -15.64 -12.04 1.43
C GLY A 52 -14.19 -12.48 1.59
N GLN A 53 -13.38 -12.34 0.53
CA GLN A 53 -11.96 -12.71 0.56
C GLN A 53 -11.13 -11.70 1.33
N ARG A 54 -11.71 -10.56 1.66
CA ARG A 54 -11.09 -9.50 2.45
C ARG A 54 -12.17 -8.67 3.15
N ALA A 55 -11.85 -8.20 4.36
CA ALA A 55 -12.70 -7.27 5.07
C ALA A 55 -12.75 -5.91 4.35
N GLY A 56 -13.92 -5.29 4.32
CA GLY A 56 -14.13 -3.99 3.69
C GLY A 56 -13.49 -2.86 4.49
N PRO A 57 -13.26 -1.69 3.87
CA PRO A 57 -12.59 -0.56 4.51
C PRO A 57 -13.36 0.04 5.69
N ARG A 58 -14.64 -0.32 5.84
CA ARG A 58 -15.50 0.11 6.96
C ARG A 58 -15.47 -0.84 8.14
N GLU A 59 -15.03 -2.08 7.96
CA GLU A 59 -15.13 -3.13 8.97
C GLU A 59 -13.80 -3.42 9.67
N VAL A 60 -12.67 -3.17 9.02
CA VAL A 60 -11.34 -3.48 9.55
C VAL A 60 -10.34 -2.41 9.17
N HIS A 61 -9.47 -2.08 10.11
CA HIS A 61 -8.30 -1.26 9.87
C HIS A 61 -7.32 -1.99 8.93
N ILE A 62 -7.39 -1.70 7.63
CA ILE A 62 -6.48 -2.28 6.65
C ILE A 62 -5.08 -1.75 6.94
N PRO A 63 -4.10 -2.64 7.22
CA PRO A 63 -2.73 -2.20 7.46
C PRO A 63 -2.15 -1.61 6.19
N LEU A 64 -1.35 -0.56 6.35
CA LEU A 64 -0.63 0.14 5.30
C LEU A 64 0.78 0.38 5.76
N ASP A 65 1.70 0.28 4.83
CA ASP A 65 3.09 0.63 5.09
C ASP A 65 3.45 1.89 4.30
N LEU A 66 4.27 2.76 4.90
CA LEU A 66 4.74 3.99 4.29
C LEU A 66 6.28 4.02 4.32
N SER A 67 6.85 4.59 3.28
CA SER A 67 8.28 4.83 3.13
C SER A 67 8.51 6.23 2.59
N LEU A 68 9.44 6.95 3.16
CA LEU A 68 9.96 8.20 2.61
C LEU A 68 10.86 7.91 1.39
N THR A 69 11.27 8.95 0.69
CA THR A 69 12.04 8.84 -0.57
C THR A 69 13.46 8.33 -0.37
N ASP A 70 14.04 8.57 0.79
CA ASP A 70 15.40 8.20 1.21
C ASP A 70 15.48 6.88 1.99
N GLU A 71 14.33 6.28 2.32
CA GLU A 71 14.27 5.05 3.08
C GLU A 71 14.31 3.79 2.22
N THR A 72 14.97 2.76 2.74
CA THR A 72 14.94 1.42 2.15
C THR A 72 13.82 0.59 2.79
N GLY A 73 12.95 0.00 1.96
CA GLY A 73 11.80 -0.74 2.42
C GLY A 73 10.61 0.16 2.79
N PHE A 74 9.83 -0.24 3.78
CA PHE A 74 8.64 0.46 4.27
C PHE A 74 8.60 0.39 5.81
N PRO A 75 9.38 1.22 6.50
CA PRO A 75 9.53 1.12 7.95
C PRO A 75 8.33 1.63 8.76
N HIS A 76 7.51 2.51 8.19
CA HIS A 76 6.39 3.12 8.91
C HIS A 76 5.11 2.35 8.68
N GLN A 77 4.53 1.85 9.76
CA GLN A 77 3.27 1.12 9.74
C GLN A 77 2.12 2.03 10.13
N GLY A 78 1.05 1.94 9.37
CA GLY A 78 -0.17 2.68 9.60
C GLY A 78 -1.41 1.85 9.29
N ARG A 79 -2.53 2.52 9.24
CA ARG A 79 -3.81 1.90 8.90
C ARG A 79 -4.64 2.80 8.01
N LEU A 80 -5.41 2.19 7.13
CA LEU A 80 -6.41 2.90 6.35
C LEU A 80 -7.49 3.46 7.30
N ASP A 81 -7.78 4.73 7.17
CA ASP A 81 -8.77 5.43 7.96
C ASP A 81 -10.01 5.77 7.13
N PHE A 82 -9.79 6.16 5.89
CA PHE A 82 -10.85 6.62 5.03
C PHE A 82 -10.51 6.37 3.54
N ILE A 83 -11.53 6.04 2.76
CA ILE A 83 -11.51 6.08 1.29
C ILE A 83 -12.70 6.92 0.85
N ASP A 84 -12.46 7.85 -0.04
CA ASP A 84 -13.51 8.68 -0.61
C ASP A 84 -14.57 7.79 -1.29
N ASN A 85 -15.79 8.27 -1.36
CA ASN A 85 -16.89 7.58 -2.03
C ASN A 85 -17.09 8.07 -3.49
N ARG A 86 -16.27 9.00 -3.93
CA ARG A 86 -16.34 9.62 -5.25
C ARG A 86 -14.99 9.52 -5.95
N LEU A 87 -15.04 9.09 -7.20
CA LEU A 87 -13.90 9.16 -8.12
C LEU A 87 -13.79 10.58 -8.68
N ASP A 88 -12.59 11.15 -8.71
CA ASP A 88 -12.33 12.38 -9.44
C ASP A 88 -12.33 12.08 -10.95
N PRO A 89 -13.28 12.65 -11.72
CA PRO A 89 -13.38 12.35 -13.16
C PRO A 89 -12.23 12.93 -13.99
N ASN A 90 -11.46 13.89 -13.45
CA ASN A 90 -10.34 14.49 -14.17
C ASN A 90 -9.08 13.63 -14.08
N THR A 91 -8.87 12.96 -12.96
CA THR A 91 -7.69 12.13 -12.70
C THR A 91 -7.97 10.64 -12.82
N GLY A 92 -9.24 10.23 -12.73
CA GLY A 92 -9.63 8.82 -12.66
C GLY A 92 -9.19 8.15 -11.37
N THR A 93 -8.96 8.93 -10.31
CA THR A 93 -8.48 8.43 -9.02
C THR A 93 -9.48 8.71 -7.90
N MET A 94 -9.33 7.96 -6.83
CA MET A 94 -10.08 8.10 -5.58
C MET A 94 -9.11 8.35 -4.44
N THR A 95 -9.36 9.35 -3.62
CA THR A 95 -8.46 9.70 -2.52
C THR A 95 -8.66 8.76 -1.34
N GLY A 96 -7.58 8.18 -0.88
CA GLY A 96 -7.49 7.43 0.36
C GLY A 96 -6.76 8.23 1.44
N ARG A 97 -7.11 8.00 2.71
CA ARG A 97 -6.43 8.56 3.87
C ARG A 97 -6.03 7.44 4.81
N ALA A 98 -4.79 7.48 5.25
CA ALA A 98 -4.26 6.57 6.27
C ALA A 98 -3.74 7.35 7.47
N ILE A 99 -3.76 6.70 8.63
CA ILE A 99 -3.22 7.24 9.87
C ILE A 99 -1.91 6.52 10.16
N PHE A 100 -0.87 7.31 10.42
CA PHE A 100 0.46 6.83 10.80
C PHE A 100 0.84 7.40 12.16
N PRO A 101 1.20 6.55 13.14
CA PRO A 101 1.86 6.99 14.37
C PRO A 101 3.18 7.66 14.03
N ASN A 102 3.52 8.72 14.74
CA ASN A 102 4.74 9.48 14.52
C ASN A 102 5.37 9.92 15.86
N PRO A 103 5.69 8.96 16.76
CA PRO A 103 6.23 9.30 18.08
C PRO A 103 7.59 10.00 18.01
N ASP A 104 8.39 9.63 17.01
CA ASP A 104 9.75 10.16 16.82
C ASP A 104 9.78 11.46 16.00
N LEU A 105 8.61 11.95 15.56
CA LEU A 105 8.44 13.16 14.76
C LEU A 105 9.25 13.18 13.45
N THR A 106 9.58 12.01 12.92
CA THR A 106 10.34 11.84 11.68
C THR A 106 9.51 12.19 10.45
N LEU A 107 8.22 11.89 10.49
CA LEU A 107 7.29 12.26 9.44
C LEU A 107 6.88 13.71 9.61
N ILE A 108 7.09 14.51 8.59
CA ILE A 108 6.75 15.94 8.56
C ILE A 108 5.66 16.17 7.52
N PRO A 109 4.62 16.96 7.83
CA PRO A 109 3.59 17.31 6.86
C PRO A 109 4.17 17.99 5.62
N GLY A 110 3.76 17.52 4.44
CA GLY A 110 4.25 18.02 3.15
C GLY A 110 5.37 17.19 2.52
N LEU A 111 5.90 16.19 3.22
CA LEU A 111 6.81 15.23 2.61
C LEU A 111 6.09 14.34 1.60
N PHE A 112 6.80 13.98 0.54
CA PHE A 112 6.37 12.97 -0.41
C PHE A 112 6.71 11.58 0.14
N ALA A 113 5.75 10.67 0.10
CA ALA A 113 5.91 9.32 0.61
C ALA A 113 5.32 8.28 -0.34
N ARG A 114 5.86 7.08 -0.30
CA ARG A 114 5.31 5.91 -0.99
C ARG A 114 4.47 5.11 -0.01
N VAL A 115 3.26 4.75 -0.43
CA VAL A 115 2.36 3.93 0.37
C VAL A 115 2.23 2.54 -0.27
N ARG A 116 2.33 1.50 0.54
CA ARG A 116 2.14 0.11 0.16
C ARG A 116 0.88 -0.44 0.80
N LEU A 117 -0.04 -0.89 -0.04
CA LEU A 117 -1.27 -1.56 0.37
C LEU A 117 -1.13 -3.07 0.10
N PRO A 118 -1.47 -3.97 1.04
CA PRO A 118 -1.47 -5.40 0.77
C PRO A 118 -2.42 -5.74 -0.39
N GLY A 119 -1.94 -6.45 -1.41
CA GLY A 119 -2.67 -6.74 -2.65
C GLY A 119 -3.64 -7.91 -2.56
N SER A 120 -3.51 -8.77 -1.53
CA SER A 120 -4.34 -9.95 -1.31
C SER A 120 -4.40 -10.29 0.18
N SER A 121 -5.31 -11.17 0.58
CA SER A 121 -5.20 -11.89 1.86
C SER A 121 -3.95 -12.77 1.88
N GLN A 122 -3.49 -13.15 3.06
CA GLN A 122 -2.48 -14.20 3.20
C GLN A 122 -3.02 -15.50 2.61
N TYR A 123 -2.20 -16.18 1.84
CA TYR A 123 -2.49 -17.49 1.28
C TYR A 123 -1.21 -18.32 1.28
N GLU A 124 -1.36 -19.62 1.44
CA GLU A 124 -0.25 -20.55 1.26
C GLU A 124 0.09 -20.65 -0.21
N ALA A 125 1.36 -20.56 -0.54
CA ALA A 125 1.85 -20.63 -1.91
C ALA A 125 3.03 -21.58 -2.01
N LEU A 126 3.01 -22.43 -3.03
CA LEU A 126 4.20 -23.16 -3.42
C LEU A 126 5.21 -22.22 -4.03
N MET A 127 6.45 -22.33 -3.60
CA MET A 127 7.54 -21.49 -4.08
C MET A 127 8.67 -22.38 -4.58
N LEU A 128 9.22 -22.05 -5.74
CA LEU A 128 10.34 -22.77 -6.36
C LEU A 128 11.48 -21.81 -6.69
N PRO A 129 12.73 -22.27 -6.68
CA PRO A 129 13.82 -21.52 -7.28
C PRO A 129 13.50 -21.22 -8.75
N ASP A 130 13.77 -19.99 -9.20
CA ASP A 130 13.44 -19.57 -10.58
C ASP A 130 14.14 -20.45 -11.63
N GLU A 131 15.29 -21.02 -11.27
CA GLU A 131 16.08 -21.96 -12.08
C GLU A 131 15.37 -23.30 -12.33
N ALA A 132 14.42 -23.69 -11.47
CA ALA A 132 13.66 -24.94 -11.62
C ALA A 132 12.50 -24.79 -12.63
N ILE A 133 12.32 -23.60 -13.20
CA ILE A 133 11.21 -23.28 -14.10
C ILE A 133 11.75 -23.19 -15.52
N GLY A 134 11.33 -24.13 -16.34
CA GLY A 134 11.61 -24.14 -17.77
C GLY A 134 10.69 -23.23 -18.58
N THR A 135 11.17 -22.84 -19.75
CA THR A 135 10.39 -22.10 -20.74
C THR A 135 10.35 -22.88 -22.02
N ASP A 136 9.13 -23.14 -22.49
CA ASP A 136 8.91 -23.74 -23.80
C ASP A 136 8.03 -22.75 -24.61
N GLN A 137 8.67 -22.06 -25.57
CA GLN A 137 8.09 -20.97 -26.33
C GLN A 137 7.42 -19.91 -25.42
N THR A 138 6.09 -19.94 -25.31
CA THR A 138 5.30 -19.00 -24.50
C THR A 138 4.85 -19.60 -23.16
N GLN A 139 5.12 -20.90 -22.92
CA GLN A 139 4.62 -21.60 -21.73
C GLN A 139 5.73 -21.78 -20.70
N ARG A 140 5.35 -21.65 -19.45
CA ARG A 140 6.21 -21.95 -18.32
C ARG A 140 5.87 -23.32 -17.76
N PHE A 141 6.89 -24.09 -17.40
CA PHE A 141 6.71 -25.45 -16.90
C PHE A 141 7.70 -25.78 -15.81
N ALA A 142 7.37 -26.80 -15.03
CA ALA A 142 8.29 -27.43 -14.09
C ALA A 142 8.25 -28.95 -14.30
N PHE A 143 9.36 -29.60 -14.05
CA PHE A 143 9.42 -31.06 -13.98
C PHE A 143 9.08 -31.52 -12.56
N VAL A 144 8.16 -32.45 -12.45
CA VAL A 144 7.75 -33.03 -11.17
C VAL A 144 7.99 -34.53 -11.22
N VAL A 145 8.58 -35.09 -10.17
CA VAL A 145 8.73 -36.54 -10.02
C VAL A 145 7.48 -37.07 -9.32
N ASN A 146 6.76 -37.95 -9.98
CA ASN A 146 5.56 -38.59 -9.41
C ASN A 146 5.91 -39.76 -8.50
N ASP A 147 4.90 -40.35 -7.83
CA ASP A 147 5.06 -41.50 -6.91
C ASP A 147 5.63 -42.75 -7.57
N ARG A 148 5.61 -42.81 -8.90
CA ARG A 148 6.20 -43.90 -9.69
C ARG A 148 7.65 -43.61 -10.11
N HIS A 149 8.29 -42.58 -9.55
CA HIS A 149 9.63 -42.11 -9.89
C HIS A 149 9.82 -41.73 -11.37
N THR A 150 8.72 -41.29 -12.00
CA THR A 150 8.73 -40.82 -13.38
C THR A 150 8.61 -39.31 -13.43
N VAL A 151 9.36 -38.66 -14.32
CA VAL A 151 9.33 -37.22 -14.51
C VAL A 151 8.10 -36.82 -15.36
N GLU A 152 7.31 -35.92 -14.83
CA GLU A 152 6.16 -35.34 -15.51
C GLU A 152 6.41 -33.87 -15.85
N TYR A 153 6.04 -33.49 -17.06
CA TYR A 153 6.00 -32.11 -17.48
C TYR A 153 4.69 -31.46 -17.00
N ARG A 154 4.79 -30.44 -16.16
CA ARG A 154 3.62 -29.71 -15.68
C ARG A 154 3.70 -28.23 -16.02
N LYS A 155 2.68 -27.73 -16.72
CA LYS A 155 2.53 -26.30 -16.98
C LYS A 155 2.24 -25.57 -15.68
N VAL A 156 2.91 -24.42 -15.47
CA VAL A 156 2.76 -23.63 -14.26
C VAL A 156 2.41 -22.19 -14.57
N ALA A 157 1.53 -21.60 -13.76
CA ALA A 157 1.27 -20.18 -13.77
C ALA A 157 2.14 -19.49 -12.72
N LEU A 158 2.94 -18.51 -13.17
CA LEU A 158 3.91 -17.83 -12.30
C LEU A 158 3.29 -16.66 -11.56
N GLY A 159 3.73 -16.49 -10.32
CA GLY A 159 3.55 -15.30 -9.50
C GLY A 159 4.82 -14.44 -9.42
N PRO A 160 4.89 -13.51 -8.46
CA PRO A 160 6.07 -12.70 -8.19
C PRO A 160 7.24 -13.55 -7.66
N ILE A 161 8.44 -12.97 -7.71
CA ILE A 161 9.60 -13.48 -6.98
C ILE A 161 9.60 -12.84 -5.59
N ILE A 162 9.75 -13.65 -4.55
CA ILE A 162 9.88 -13.23 -3.15
C ILE A 162 11.10 -13.94 -2.58
N ASP A 163 12.04 -13.20 -2.05
CA ASP A 163 13.30 -13.73 -1.44
C ASP A 163 14.04 -14.72 -2.34
N GLY A 164 14.09 -14.45 -3.65
CA GLY A 164 14.77 -15.30 -4.63
C GLY A 164 13.96 -16.51 -5.11
N LEU A 165 12.80 -16.77 -4.54
CA LEU A 165 11.91 -17.84 -4.93
C LEU A 165 10.71 -17.34 -5.74
N ARG A 166 10.32 -18.10 -6.76
CA ARG A 166 9.16 -17.82 -7.60
C ARG A 166 7.90 -18.44 -6.99
N VAL A 167 6.89 -17.63 -6.77
CA VAL A 167 5.56 -18.12 -6.37
C VAL A 167 4.90 -18.82 -7.56
N ILE A 168 4.34 -19.99 -7.33
CA ILE A 168 3.54 -20.73 -8.31
C ILE A 168 2.07 -20.54 -7.96
N ARG A 169 1.31 -19.98 -8.89
CA ARG A 169 -0.13 -19.70 -8.71
C ARG A 169 -1.02 -20.85 -9.08
N ASP A 170 -0.58 -21.66 -10.05
CA ASP A 170 -1.34 -22.81 -10.54
C ASP A 170 -0.40 -23.83 -11.22
N GLY A 171 -0.84 -25.10 -11.31
CA GLY A 171 -0.13 -26.20 -11.99
C GLY A 171 0.63 -27.14 -11.09
N LEU A 172 0.88 -26.80 -9.82
CA LEU A 172 1.48 -27.67 -8.81
C LEU A 172 0.54 -27.82 -7.61
N LYS A 173 0.60 -28.98 -6.99
CA LYS A 173 -0.13 -29.33 -5.76
C LYS A 173 0.84 -29.91 -4.76
#